data_34634fe3ed745882733ab85754b7f7b0
#
_entry.id   34634fe3ed745882733ab85754b7f7b0
#
_cell.length_a   1.000
_cell.length_b   1.000
_cell.length_c   1.000
_cell.angle_alpha   90.00
_cell.angle_beta   90.00
_cell.angle_gamma   90.00
#
_symmetry.space_group_name_H-M   'P 1'
#
loop_
_entity.id
_entity.type
_entity.pdbx_description
1 polymer ?
#
loop_
_entity_poly.entity_id
_entity_poly.type
_entity_poly.pdbx_seq_one_letter_code
_entity_poly.pdbx_strand_id
1 'polypeptide(L)'
;MRENTSVHRLLRQVLSLCLAVVLAVSLCVPALAAQKNYSASDYVQRLKDSVRGSATVDLDAGKDPNEVVRAMVVTDVPAAVEQTGTVTYTAAVQSAEARTLRSQESVIRQVRRITGSSVINQSGYLVSAFSMDMTRAQMKQVAALDGVVSVSEVTTYKARMTSAKEMTSAMELWKAENGGSTGEGIVVAVIDSGINYT
;
A
#
# COMPACT_ATOMS: atom_id res chain seq x y z
N MET A 1 69.04 18.67 -12.85
CA MET A 1 68.33 17.45 -12.44
C MET A 1 67.26 17.70 -11.33
N ARG A 2 66.58 18.85 -11.30
CA ARG A 2 65.55 19.18 -10.29
C ARG A 2 64.12 19.35 -10.81
N GLU A 3 63.89 19.29 -12.08
CA GLU A 3 62.54 19.53 -12.66
C GLU A 3 61.62 18.31 -12.72
N ASN A 4 62.20 17.11 -12.67
CA ASN A 4 61.36 15.89 -12.88
C ASN A 4 60.56 15.45 -11.63
N THR A 5 60.93 15.93 -10.44
CA THR A 5 60.26 15.54 -9.19
C THR A 5 58.97 16.27 -8.93
N SER A 6 58.82 17.49 -9.44
CA SER A 6 57.55 18.25 -9.27
C SER A 6 56.46 17.72 -10.20
N VAL A 7 56.80 17.36 -11.45
CA VAL A 7 55.88 16.79 -12.43
C VAL A 7 55.33 15.44 -11.94
N HIS A 8 56.20 14.57 -11.38
CA HIS A 8 55.74 13.28 -10.84
C HIS A 8 54.87 13.42 -9.61
N ARG A 9 55.07 14.45 -8.78
CA ARG A 9 54.18 14.74 -7.64
C ARG A 9 52.81 15.23 -8.12
N LEU A 10 52.78 16.13 -9.10
CA LEU A 10 51.54 16.64 -9.67
C LEU A 10 50.74 15.51 -10.37
N LEU A 11 51.45 14.66 -11.13
CA LEU A 11 50.82 13.52 -11.81
C LEU A 11 50.19 12.52 -10.79
N ARG A 12 50.89 12.24 -9.70
CA ARG A 12 50.35 11.37 -8.62
C ARG A 12 49.13 11.99 -7.93
N GLN A 13 49.15 13.31 -7.69
CA GLN A 13 48.01 14.01 -7.09
C GLN A 13 46.78 14.02 -8.00
N VAL A 14 46.95 14.28 -9.28
CA VAL A 14 45.89 14.22 -10.28
C VAL A 14 45.35 12.79 -10.42
N LEU A 15 46.20 11.79 -10.47
CA LEU A 15 45.78 10.38 -10.55
C LEU A 15 45.03 9.94 -9.30
N SER A 16 45.48 10.36 -8.13
CA SER A 16 44.79 10.10 -6.85
C SER A 16 43.42 10.77 -6.79
N LEU A 17 43.28 12.01 -7.28
CA LEU A 17 42.02 12.74 -7.33
C LEU A 17 41.05 12.08 -8.32
N CYS A 18 41.53 11.69 -9.51
CA CYS A 18 40.70 10.96 -10.48
C CYS A 18 40.22 9.61 -9.92
N LEU A 19 41.11 8.87 -9.24
CA LEU A 19 40.73 7.60 -8.62
C LEU A 19 39.68 7.79 -7.50
N ALA A 20 39.79 8.83 -6.67
CA ALA A 20 38.84 9.16 -5.64
C ALA A 20 37.46 9.54 -6.23
N VAL A 21 37.43 10.30 -7.34
CA VAL A 21 36.21 10.67 -8.03
C VAL A 21 35.53 9.43 -8.67
N VAL A 22 36.30 8.55 -9.30
CA VAL A 22 35.78 7.29 -9.86
C VAL A 22 35.23 6.38 -8.77
N LEU A 23 35.90 6.27 -7.63
CA LEU A 23 35.40 5.50 -6.48
C LEU A 23 34.13 6.13 -5.90
N ALA A 24 34.06 7.44 -5.76
CA ALA A 24 32.85 8.13 -5.28
C ALA A 24 31.65 7.93 -6.20
N VAL A 25 31.86 8.03 -7.53
CA VAL A 25 30.82 7.76 -8.53
C VAL A 25 30.41 6.29 -8.53
N SER A 26 31.36 5.35 -8.39
CA SER A 26 31.05 3.91 -8.30
C SER A 26 30.25 3.53 -7.05
N LEU A 27 30.43 4.26 -5.94
CA LEU A 27 29.67 4.03 -4.71
C LEU A 27 28.28 4.69 -4.74
N CYS A 28 28.07 5.74 -5.55
CA CYS A 28 26.77 6.38 -5.73
C CYS A 28 25.84 5.64 -6.71
N VAL A 29 26.39 4.90 -7.70
CA VAL A 29 25.60 4.20 -8.72
C VAL A 29 24.69 3.11 -8.16
N PRO A 30 25.10 2.27 -7.17
CA PRO A 30 24.18 1.26 -6.64
C PRO A 30 23.01 1.83 -5.83
N ALA A 31 23.12 3.03 -5.28
CA ALA A 31 22.01 3.65 -4.55
C ALA A 31 20.90 4.17 -5.50
N LEU A 32 21.24 4.59 -6.71
CA LEU A 32 20.26 4.96 -7.75
C LEU A 32 19.68 3.74 -8.47
N ALA A 33 20.41 2.62 -8.55
CA ALA A 33 19.96 1.41 -9.23
C ALA A 33 19.01 0.54 -8.37
N ALA A 34 18.84 0.87 -7.10
CA ALA A 34 17.99 0.12 -6.18
C ALA A 34 16.52 0.57 -6.13
N GLN A 35 16.11 1.53 -6.97
CA GLN A 35 14.69 1.76 -7.23
C GLN A 35 14.17 0.59 -8.07
N LYS A 36 13.75 -0.48 -7.38
CA LYS A 36 12.94 -1.53 -8.01
C LYS A 36 11.67 -0.87 -8.52
N ASN A 37 11.60 -0.63 -9.82
CA ASN A 37 10.36 -0.25 -10.48
C ASN A 37 9.42 -1.47 -10.37
N TYR A 38 8.60 -1.49 -9.32
CA TYR A 38 7.54 -2.48 -9.22
C TYR A 38 6.50 -2.16 -10.29
N SER A 39 6.16 -3.15 -11.12
CA SER A 39 5.02 -3.03 -12.01
C SER A 39 3.73 -2.94 -11.16
N ALA A 40 2.67 -2.36 -11.72
CA ALA A 40 1.37 -2.34 -11.04
C ALA A 40 0.91 -3.76 -10.65
N SER A 41 1.19 -4.76 -11.50
CA SER A 41 0.91 -6.16 -11.23
C SER A 41 1.69 -6.72 -10.03
N ASP A 42 2.98 -6.38 -9.88
CA ASP A 42 3.77 -6.81 -8.72
C ASP A 42 3.24 -6.22 -7.42
N TYR A 43 2.77 -4.96 -7.47
CA TYR A 43 2.19 -4.30 -6.31
C TYR A 43 0.87 -4.97 -5.88
N VAL A 44 0.00 -5.23 -6.84
CA VAL A 44 -1.28 -5.91 -6.59
C VAL A 44 -1.06 -7.35 -6.10
N GLN A 45 -0.09 -8.07 -6.68
CA GLN A 45 0.24 -9.43 -6.22
C GLN A 45 0.72 -9.42 -4.77
N ARG A 46 1.59 -8.48 -4.39
CA ARG A 46 2.04 -8.31 -3.00
C ARG A 46 0.90 -7.97 -2.04
N LEU A 47 -0.05 -7.12 -2.47
CA LEU A 47 -1.25 -6.83 -1.70
C LEU A 47 -2.08 -8.10 -1.49
N LYS A 48 -2.31 -8.89 -2.54
CA LYS A 48 -3.02 -10.17 -2.45
C LYS A 48 -2.30 -11.15 -1.52
N ASP A 49 -0.99 -11.26 -1.63
CA ASP A 49 -0.20 -12.16 -0.79
C ASP A 49 -0.22 -11.72 0.69
N SER A 50 -0.17 -10.41 0.95
CA SER A 50 -0.30 -9.88 2.31
C SER A 50 -1.70 -10.12 2.91
N VAL A 51 -2.73 -10.02 2.09
CA VAL A 51 -4.12 -10.28 2.50
C VAL A 51 -4.34 -11.79 2.70
N ARG A 52 -3.78 -12.65 1.84
CA ARG A 52 -3.81 -14.12 2.03
C ARG A 52 -3.12 -14.55 3.33
N GLY A 53 -1.97 -13.95 3.65
CA GLY A 53 -1.27 -14.19 4.91
C GLY A 53 -2.04 -13.72 6.15
N SER A 54 -2.91 -12.72 5.98
CA SER A 54 -3.78 -12.14 7.03
C SER A 54 -5.14 -12.85 7.12
N ALA A 55 -5.48 -13.73 6.18
CA ALA A 55 -6.78 -14.41 6.10
C ALA A 55 -7.02 -15.45 7.21
N THR A 56 -5.97 -15.88 7.89
CA THR A 56 -6.05 -16.49 9.23
C THR A 56 -6.09 -15.41 10.31
N VAL A 57 -6.99 -14.44 10.20
CA VAL A 57 -7.39 -13.67 11.37
C VAL A 57 -7.90 -14.70 12.37
N ASP A 58 -7.27 -14.72 13.53
CA ASP A 58 -7.63 -15.57 14.66
C ASP A 58 -9.04 -15.20 15.10
N LEU A 59 -10.02 -15.78 14.40
CA LEU A 59 -11.45 -15.59 14.67
C LEU A 59 -11.83 -16.23 16.02
N ASP A 60 -10.89 -16.94 16.65
CA ASP A 60 -11.10 -17.73 17.86
C ASP A 60 -10.59 -17.03 19.14
N ALA A 61 -9.96 -15.86 19.07
CA ALA A 61 -9.41 -15.18 20.26
C ALA A 61 -10.49 -14.55 21.15
N GLY A 62 -11.36 -15.35 21.72
CA GLY A 62 -12.28 -14.93 22.80
C GLY A 62 -13.40 -13.95 22.39
N LYS A 63 -13.63 -13.77 21.09
CA LYS A 63 -14.69 -12.92 20.54
C LYS A 63 -15.98 -13.74 20.34
N ASP A 64 -17.14 -13.11 20.60
CA ASP A 64 -18.45 -13.75 20.40
C ASP A 64 -18.64 -14.13 18.91
N PRO A 65 -18.85 -15.42 18.59
CA PRO A 65 -19.09 -15.87 17.22
C PRO A 65 -20.39 -15.35 16.62
N ASN A 66 -21.37 -14.96 17.45
CA ASN A 66 -22.66 -14.44 17.01
C ASN A 66 -22.67 -12.91 16.86
N GLU A 67 -21.60 -12.23 17.27
CA GLU A 67 -21.50 -10.79 17.08
C GLU A 67 -21.46 -10.45 15.59
N VAL A 68 -22.35 -9.52 15.20
CA VAL A 68 -22.40 -9.01 13.83
C VAL A 68 -21.31 -7.95 13.66
N VAL A 69 -20.44 -8.18 12.72
CA VAL A 69 -19.33 -7.28 12.37
C VAL A 69 -19.37 -6.94 10.89
N ARG A 70 -18.78 -5.81 10.52
CA ARG A 70 -18.52 -5.51 9.11
C ARG A 70 -17.34 -6.33 8.66
N ALA A 71 -17.52 -7.12 7.61
CA ALA A 71 -16.46 -7.91 7.02
C ALA A 71 -16.16 -7.44 5.60
N MET A 72 -14.87 -7.46 5.25
CA MET A 72 -14.40 -7.31 3.89
C MET A 72 -14.14 -8.69 3.30
N VAL A 73 -14.72 -8.96 2.14
CA VAL A 73 -14.56 -10.18 1.36
C VAL A 73 -13.74 -9.85 0.12
N VAL A 74 -12.54 -10.41 0.01
CA VAL A 74 -11.68 -10.29 -1.17
C VAL A 74 -11.95 -11.48 -2.09
N THR A 75 -12.18 -11.20 -3.37
CA THR A 75 -12.50 -12.24 -4.36
C THR A 75 -11.29 -12.55 -5.26
N ASP A 76 -11.31 -13.71 -5.91
CA ASP A 76 -10.32 -14.13 -6.90
C ASP A 76 -10.51 -13.45 -8.27
N VAL A 77 -11.62 -12.73 -8.45
CA VAL A 77 -11.88 -11.96 -9.68
C VAL A 77 -10.76 -10.94 -9.89
N PRO A 78 -10.10 -10.89 -11.07
CA PRO A 78 -9.03 -9.93 -11.30
C PRO A 78 -9.51 -8.47 -11.18
N ALA A 79 -8.78 -7.65 -10.43
CA ALA A 79 -9.03 -6.21 -10.34
C ALA A 79 -8.70 -5.50 -11.66
N ALA A 80 -9.24 -4.29 -11.88
CA ALA A 80 -9.02 -3.52 -13.11
C ALA A 80 -7.54 -3.26 -13.39
N VAL A 81 -6.76 -2.94 -12.36
CA VAL A 81 -5.31 -2.71 -12.47
C VAL A 81 -4.56 -3.98 -12.89
N GLU A 82 -4.99 -5.16 -12.44
CA GLU A 82 -4.41 -6.44 -12.88
C GLU A 82 -4.71 -6.70 -14.36
N GLN A 83 -5.94 -6.41 -14.81
CA GLN A 83 -6.36 -6.62 -16.20
C GLN A 83 -5.65 -5.67 -17.17
N THR A 84 -5.34 -4.45 -16.76
CA THR A 84 -4.82 -3.39 -17.62
C THR A 84 -3.31 -3.13 -17.46
N GLY A 85 -2.72 -3.61 -16.37
CA GLY A 85 -1.31 -3.39 -16.05
C GLY A 85 -0.95 -1.94 -15.69
N THR A 86 -1.93 -1.07 -15.47
CA THR A 86 -1.70 0.34 -15.12
C THR A 86 -2.57 0.79 -13.98
N VAL A 87 -2.02 1.67 -13.14
CA VAL A 87 -2.75 2.37 -12.06
C VAL A 87 -3.33 3.71 -12.51
N THR A 88 -3.06 4.16 -13.75
CA THR A 88 -3.63 5.39 -14.27
C THR A 88 -5.10 5.16 -14.62
N TYR A 89 -6.00 5.95 -14.05
CA TYR A 89 -7.45 5.79 -14.25
C TYR A 89 -7.88 6.28 -15.65
N THR A 90 -7.80 5.39 -16.63
CA THR A 90 -8.16 5.61 -18.03
C THR A 90 -9.52 5.00 -18.34
N ALA A 91 -10.08 5.29 -19.52
CA ALA A 91 -11.34 4.66 -20.00
C ALA A 91 -11.22 3.12 -20.06
N ALA A 92 -10.03 2.58 -20.38
CA ALA A 92 -9.78 1.14 -20.37
C ALA A 92 -9.87 0.55 -18.97
N VAL A 93 -9.26 1.22 -17.96
CA VAL A 93 -9.32 0.84 -16.55
C VAL A 93 -10.76 0.92 -16.03
N GLN A 94 -11.47 1.99 -16.34
CA GLN A 94 -12.89 2.15 -15.97
C GLN A 94 -13.76 1.02 -16.52
N SER A 95 -13.53 0.64 -17.79
CA SER A 95 -14.24 -0.48 -18.41
C SER A 95 -13.87 -1.82 -17.77
N ALA A 96 -12.62 -2.02 -17.39
CA ALA A 96 -12.16 -3.21 -16.67
C ALA A 96 -12.77 -3.28 -15.27
N GLU A 97 -12.83 -2.18 -14.54
CA GLU A 97 -13.46 -2.10 -13.22
C GLU A 97 -14.94 -2.48 -13.30
N ALA A 98 -15.66 -1.93 -14.26
CA ALA A 98 -17.06 -2.28 -14.48
C ALA A 98 -17.28 -3.79 -14.77
N ARG A 99 -16.32 -4.45 -15.45
CA ARG A 99 -16.35 -5.90 -15.65
C ARG A 99 -16.10 -6.64 -14.34
N THR A 100 -15.09 -6.23 -13.56
CA THR A 100 -14.77 -6.79 -12.24
C THR A 100 -16.01 -6.75 -11.33
N LEU A 101 -16.63 -5.58 -11.19
CA LEU A 101 -17.82 -5.41 -10.36
C LEU A 101 -18.96 -6.37 -10.76
N ARG A 102 -19.20 -6.54 -12.07
CA ARG A 102 -20.21 -7.50 -12.56
C ARG A 102 -19.82 -8.95 -12.26
N SER A 103 -18.53 -9.30 -12.37
CA SER A 103 -18.05 -10.65 -12.12
C SER A 103 -18.13 -11.05 -10.65
N GLN A 104 -18.05 -10.11 -9.73
CA GLN A 104 -18.23 -10.35 -8.29
C GLN A 104 -19.66 -10.78 -7.92
N GLU A 105 -20.65 -10.47 -8.76
CA GLU A 105 -22.07 -10.75 -8.46
C GLU A 105 -22.36 -12.25 -8.17
N SER A 106 -21.62 -13.15 -8.76
CA SER A 106 -21.75 -14.59 -8.48
C SER A 106 -21.39 -14.95 -7.04
N VAL A 107 -20.28 -14.40 -6.55
CA VAL A 107 -19.81 -14.59 -5.16
C VAL A 107 -20.72 -13.84 -4.20
N ILE A 108 -21.08 -12.60 -4.52
CA ILE A 108 -22.00 -11.79 -3.70
C ILE A 108 -23.32 -12.53 -3.45
N ARG A 109 -23.91 -13.15 -4.48
CA ARG A 109 -25.15 -13.94 -4.30
C ARG A 109 -24.96 -15.13 -3.37
N GLN A 110 -23.80 -15.79 -3.40
CA GLN A 110 -23.50 -16.90 -2.49
C GLN A 110 -23.36 -16.40 -1.04
N VAL A 111 -22.61 -15.32 -0.82
CA VAL A 111 -22.42 -14.72 0.50
C VAL A 111 -23.77 -14.22 1.06
N ARG A 112 -24.59 -13.58 0.23
CA ARG A 112 -25.93 -13.11 0.62
C ARG A 112 -26.84 -14.26 1.10
N ARG A 113 -26.74 -15.44 0.49
CA ARG A 113 -27.52 -16.62 0.94
C ARG A 113 -27.12 -17.10 2.34
N ILE A 114 -25.86 -16.91 2.73
CA ILE A 114 -25.33 -17.28 4.05
C ILE A 114 -25.68 -16.19 5.09
N THR A 115 -25.51 -14.93 4.72
CA THR A 115 -25.55 -13.81 5.66
C THR A 115 -26.93 -13.16 5.77
N GLY A 116 -27.74 -13.21 4.72
CA GLY A 116 -28.97 -12.43 4.58
C GLY A 116 -28.73 -10.93 4.41
N SER A 117 -27.49 -10.46 4.38
CA SER A 117 -27.12 -9.04 4.35
C SER A 117 -26.95 -8.51 2.91
N SER A 118 -26.99 -7.18 2.78
CA SER A 118 -26.72 -6.49 1.52
C SER A 118 -25.27 -6.01 1.47
N VAL A 119 -24.74 -5.84 0.24
CA VAL A 119 -23.43 -5.21 0.02
C VAL A 119 -23.50 -3.75 0.46
N ILE A 120 -22.47 -3.33 1.22
CA ILE A 120 -22.33 -1.96 1.71
C ILE A 120 -21.41 -1.17 0.78
N ASN A 121 -20.23 -1.73 0.48
CA ASN A 121 -19.29 -1.16 -0.47
C ASN A 121 -18.76 -2.25 -1.40
N GLN A 122 -18.43 -1.90 -2.63
CA GLN A 122 -17.87 -2.77 -3.64
C GLN A 122 -16.70 -2.05 -4.33
N SER A 123 -15.59 -2.75 -4.53
CA SER A 123 -14.39 -2.25 -5.18
C SER A 123 -13.94 -3.21 -6.28
N GLY A 124 -13.51 -2.66 -7.39
CA GLY A 124 -12.99 -3.44 -8.53
C GLY A 124 -11.74 -2.83 -9.14
N TYR A 125 -11.26 -1.70 -8.62
CA TYR A 125 -10.14 -0.96 -9.20
C TYR A 125 -8.78 -1.55 -8.83
N LEU A 126 -8.31 -1.37 -7.59
CA LEU A 126 -7.02 -1.88 -7.12
C LEU A 126 -7.14 -3.31 -6.58
N VAL A 127 -8.24 -3.59 -5.91
CA VAL A 127 -8.56 -4.88 -5.30
C VAL A 127 -9.99 -5.23 -5.65
N SER A 128 -10.23 -6.49 -5.97
CA SER A 128 -11.57 -7.03 -6.16
C SER A 128 -12.13 -7.46 -4.81
N ALA A 129 -12.96 -6.62 -4.20
CA ALA A 129 -13.51 -6.84 -2.88
C ALA A 129 -14.88 -6.20 -2.70
N PHE A 130 -15.63 -6.67 -1.70
CA PHE A 130 -16.85 -6.04 -1.22
C PHE A 130 -16.97 -6.16 0.29
N SER A 131 -17.78 -5.30 0.92
CA SER A 131 -18.07 -5.38 2.35
C SER A 131 -19.54 -5.64 2.62
N MET A 132 -19.79 -6.44 3.65
CA MET A 132 -21.13 -6.81 4.15
C MET A 132 -21.07 -6.98 5.65
N ASP A 133 -22.22 -6.80 6.33
CA ASP A 133 -22.35 -7.14 7.73
C ASP A 133 -22.69 -8.64 7.88
N MET A 134 -21.98 -9.35 8.75
CA MET A 134 -22.15 -10.78 8.99
C MET A 134 -21.65 -11.15 10.39
N THR A 135 -22.08 -12.30 10.92
CA THR A 135 -21.53 -12.80 12.17
C THR A 135 -20.13 -13.38 11.97
N ARG A 136 -19.31 -13.43 13.02
CA ARG A 136 -17.97 -14.07 12.94
C ARG A 136 -18.08 -15.55 12.56
N ALA A 137 -19.11 -16.25 12.99
CA ALA A 137 -19.37 -17.63 12.56
C ALA A 137 -19.64 -17.73 11.05
N GLN A 138 -20.38 -16.77 10.48
CA GLN A 138 -20.65 -16.71 9.04
C GLN A 138 -19.37 -16.36 8.24
N MET A 139 -18.44 -15.57 8.78
CA MET A 139 -17.17 -15.27 8.13
C MET A 139 -16.38 -16.57 7.80
N LYS A 140 -16.38 -17.55 8.70
CA LYS A 140 -15.74 -18.86 8.44
C LYS A 140 -16.39 -19.61 7.27
N GLN A 141 -17.73 -19.56 7.17
CA GLN A 141 -18.47 -20.19 6.08
C GLN A 141 -18.20 -19.49 4.74
N VAL A 142 -18.15 -18.15 4.77
CA VAL A 142 -17.86 -17.32 3.57
C VAL A 142 -16.43 -17.54 3.10
N ALA A 143 -15.47 -17.66 4.02
CA ALA A 143 -14.07 -17.90 3.68
C ALA A 143 -13.83 -19.28 2.98
N ALA A 144 -14.75 -20.22 3.15
CA ALA A 144 -14.70 -21.54 2.50
C ALA A 144 -15.36 -21.58 1.11
N LEU A 145 -15.95 -20.48 0.65
CA LEU A 145 -16.59 -20.41 -0.67
C LEU A 145 -15.57 -20.33 -1.81
N ASP A 146 -15.88 -21.00 -2.90
CA ASP A 146 -15.15 -20.83 -4.15
C ASP A 146 -15.27 -19.37 -4.64
N GLY A 147 -14.16 -18.81 -5.11
CA GLY A 147 -14.09 -17.42 -5.55
C GLY A 147 -13.82 -16.41 -4.42
N VAL A 148 -13.69 -16.86 -3.17
CA VAL A 148 -13.25 -16.06 -2.03
C VAL A 148 -11.78 -16.29 -1.72
N VAL A 149 -10.98 -15.22 -1.71
CA VAL A 149 -9.55 -15.27 -1.38
C VAL A 149 -9.35 -15.10 0.13
N SER A 150 -10.08 -14.16 0.73
CA SER A 150 -10.00 -13.89 2.17
C SER A 150 -11.25 -13.17 2.69
N VAL A 151 -11.48 -13.30 3.98
CA VAL A 151 -12.51 -12.57 4.73
C VAL A 151 -11.86 -11.99 5.98
N SER A 152 -12.00 -10.69 6.20
CA SER A 152 -11.44 -9.99 7.35
C SER A 152 -12.45 -9.04 7.98
N GLU A 153 -12.37 -8.89 9.30
CA GLU A 153 -13.18 -7.88 10.03
C GLU A 153 -12.65 -6.48 9.70
N VAL A 154 -13.54 -5.55 9.38
CA VAL A 154 -13.19 -4.15 9.15
C VAL A 154 -13.01 -3.46 10.48
N THR A 155 -11.77 -3.06 10.78
CA THR A 155 -11.45 -2.32 12.00
C THR A 155 -11.94 -0.89 11.91
N THR A 156 -12.72 -0.46 12.90
CA THR A 156 -13.16 0.94 13.00
C THR A 156 -12.13 1.76 13.77
N TYR A 157 -11.60 2.78 13.15
CA TYR A 157 -10.69 3.74 13.79
C TYR A 157 -11.45 5.00 14.17
N LYS A 158 -11.22 5.48 15.41
CA LYS A 158 -11.70 6.80 15.83
C LYS A 158 -10.60 7.81 15.61
N ALA A 159 -10.91 8.92 14.94
CA ALA A 159 -9.95 10.02 14.75
C ALA A 159 -9.52 10.59 16.12
N ARG A 160 -8.20 10.60 16.39
CA ARG A 160 -7.61 11.14 17.62
C ARG A 160 -6.36 11.96 17.27
N MET A 161 -6.56 13.24 16.94
CA MET A 161 -5.46 14.13 16.51
C MET A 161 -4.94 15.07 17.60
N THR A 162 -5.63 15.22 18.73
CA THR A 162 -5.34 16.27 19.71
C THR A 162 -3.97 16.11 20.39
N SER A 163 -3.50 14.89 20.60
CA SER A 163 -2.22 14.62 21.29
C SER A 163 -1.07 14.26 20.34
N ALA A 164 -1.32 14.05 19.06
CA ALA A 164 -0.29 13.55 18.13
C ALA A 164 0.84 14.58 17.90
N LYS A 165 0.52 15.88 17.84
CA LYS A 165 1.52 16.94 17.63
C LYS A 165 2.51 17.07 18.79
N GLU A 166 2.03 16.89 20.03
CA GLU A 166 2.88 16.94 21.23
C GLU A 166 3.74 15.67 21.34
N MET A 167 3.15 14.50 21.12
CA MET A 167 3.86 13.22 21.19
C MET A 167 4.98 13.07 20.14
N THR A 168 4.79 13.64 18.95
CA THR A 168 5.78 13.54 17.85
C THR A 168 6.84 14.63 17.89
N SER A 169 6.70 15.63 18.76
CA SER A 169 7.57 16.83 18.79
C SER A 169 7.72 17.54 17.42
N ALA A 170 6.74 17.40 16.54
CA ALA A 170 6.79 17.92 15.18
C ALA A 170 7.00 19.44 15.15
N MET A 171 6.46 20.16 16.14
CA MET A 171 6.63 21.60 16.26
C MET A 171 8.10 22.00 16.49
N GLU A 172 8.87 21.16 17.17
CA GLU A 172 10.31 21.42 17.41
C GLU A 172 11.14 21.25 16.14
N LEU A 173 10.79 20.27 15.31
CA LEU A 173 11.49 20.03 14.03
C LEU A 173 11.28 21.16 13.01
N TRP A 174 10.16 21.89 13.12
CA TRP A 174 9.85 23.00 12.21
C TRP A 174 10.57 24.30 12.57
N LYS A 175 11.15 24.40 13.76
CA LYS A 175 11.91 25.59 14.15
C LYS A 175 13.22 25.64 13.36
N ALA A 176 13.55 26.83 12.86
CA ALA A 176 14.75 27.06 12.05
C ALA A 176 16.05 26.67 12.80
N GLU A 177 16.09 26.84 14.12
CA GLU A 177 17.19 26.46 15.00
C GLU A 177 17.45 24.95 15.07
N ASN A 178 16.42 24.12 14.77
CA ASN A 178 16.50 22.65 14.72
C ASN A 178 16.55 22.11 13.29
N GLY A 179 16.92 22.94 12.31
CA GLY A 179 17.05 22.55 10.91
C GLY A 179 15.90 22.91 10.01
N GLY A 180 14.77 23.41 10.55
CA GLY A 180 13.65 23.97 9.79
C GLY A 180 13.05 23.01 8.74
N SER A 181 12.95 21.71 9.06
CA SER A 181 12.46 20.71 8.11
C SER A 181 10.98 20.94 7.81
N THR A 182 10.67 21.46 6.63
CA THR A 182 9.32 21.81 6.18
C THR A 182 8.71 20.78 5.22
N GLY A 183 9.46 19.74 4.85
CA GLY A 183 9.01 18.70 3.93
C GLY A 183 9.09 19.13 2.45
N GLU A 184 9.88 20.14 2.11
CA GLU A 184 10.07 20.57 0.72
C GLU A 184 10.52 19.40 -0.17
N GLY A 185 9.85 19.20 -1.30
CA GLY A 185 10.11 18.09 -2.24
C GLY A 185 9.53 16.74 -1.82
N ILE A 186 8.81 16.65 -0.68
CA ILE A 186 8.17 15.42 -0.23
C ILE A 186 6.71 15.39 -0.68
N VAL A 187 6.30 14.30 -1.32
CA VAL A 187 4.90 14.04 -1.67
C VAL A 187 4.25 13.22 -0.56
N VAL A 188 3.19 13.77 0.05
CA VAL A 188 2.42 13.09 1.10
C VAL A 188 1.01 12.80 0.58
N ALA A 189 0.58 11.55 0.65
CA ALA A 189 -0.80 11.16 0.42
C ALA A 189 -1.56 11.18 1.75
N VAL A 190 -2.61 11.99 1.83
CA VAL A 190 -3.52 12.01 2.98
C VAL A 190 -4.76 11.22 2.62
N ILE A 191 -5.00 10.12 3.36
CA ILE A 191 -6.20 9.30 3.22
C ILE A 191 -7.08 9.60 4.44
N ASP A 192 -8.19 10.29 4.21
CA ASP A 192 -9.09 10.76 5.27
C ASP A 192 -10.55 10.55 4.87
N SER A 193 -11.45 10.72 5.82
CA SER A 193 -12.91 10.68 5.60
C SER A 193 -13.46 11.94 4.92
N GLY A 194 -12.64 12.94 4.69
CA GLY A 194 -12.97 14.22 4.07
C GLY A 194 -12.55 15.43 4.90
N ILE A 195 -12.76 16.62 4.33
CA ILE A 195 -12.48 17.91 4.97
C ILE A 195 -13.82 18.60 5.26
N ASN A 196 -14.01 19.05 6.48
CA ASN A 196 -15.15 19.88 6.83
C ASN A 196 -14.85 21.36 6.46
N TYR A 197 -15.66 21.93 5.55
CA TYR A 197 -15.51 23.30 5.06
C TYR A 197 -16.44 24.31 5.79
N THR A 198 -17.09 23.89 6.88
CA THR A 198 -17.99 24.77 7.67
C THR A 198 -17.25 25.49 8.79
#